data_41794f9ba380e80dfd1b190a179d1b3f
#
_entry.id   41794f9ba380e80dfd1b190a179d1b3f
#
_cell.length_a   1.000
_cell.length_b   1.000
_cell.length_c   1.000
_cell.angle_alpha   90.00
_cell.angle_beta   90.00
_cell.angle_gamma   90.00
#
_symmetry.space_group_name_H-M   'P 1'
#
loop_
_entity.id
_entity.type
_entity.pdbx_description
1 polymer ?
#
loop_
_entity_poly.entity_id
_entity_poly.type
_entity_poly.pdbx_seq_one_letter_code
_entity_poly.pdbx_strand_id
1 'polypeptide(L)'
;MVHDLLAFLAERMLEMNKQKQQEIKGFLGWLVGFVGAKVEDLTPKTKLQSYYEHDYDSFLAVIKKNRKKLAVDPARREPAETLQAEFEGSMGKLGPLRERIRLTDDLIDAIVYRLYGLTEEEIGIVQGETHQNRMDKNK
;
A
#
# COMPACT_ATOMS: atom_id res chain seq x y z
N MET A 1 21.11 22.71 10.26
CA MET A 1 19.65 22.86 10.29
C MET A 1 18.96 22.04 9.21
N VAL A 2 19.30 22.27 7.92
CA VAL A 2 18.67 21.51 6.82
C VAL A 2 18.96 20.01 6.90
N HIS A 3 20.20 19.65 7.24
CA HIS A 3 20.60 18.24 7.39
C HIS A 3 19.84 17.56 8.53
N ASP A 4 19.62 18.27 9.63
CA ASP A 4 18.85 17.73 10.77
C ASP A 4 17.39 17.52 10.40
N LEU A 5 16.80 18.43 9.61
CA LEU A 5 15.44 18.31 9.13
C LEU A 5 15.29 17.11 8.19
N LEU A 6 16.24 16.95 7.24
CA LEU A 6 16.21 15.80 6.32
C LEU A 6 16.38 14.49 7.06
N ALA A 7 17.27 14.44 8.06
CA ALA A 7 17.45 13.24 8.91
C ALA A 7 16.16 12.91 9.66
N PHE A 8 15.50 13.90 10.23
CA PHE A 8 14.23 13.74 10.93
C PHE A 8 13.16 13.18 9.99
N LEU A 9 13.02 13.76 8.79
CA LEU A 9 12.04 13.31 7.82
C LEU A 9 12.34 11.89 7.32
N ALA A 10 13.62 11.55 7.13
CA ALA A 10 14.03 10.19 6.74
C ALA A 10 13.66 9.17 7.82
N GLU A 11 13.88 9.51 9.10
CA GLU A 11 13.49 8.64 10.21
C GLU A 11 11.97 8.45 10.25
N ARG A 12 11.20 9.52 10.02
CA ARG A 12 9.74 9.45 9.95
C ARG A 12 9.30 8.55 8.80
N MET A 13 9.96 8.65 7.63
CA MET A 13 9.66 7.78 6.49
C MET A 13 9.90 6.31 6.81
N LEU A 14 11.02 5.98 7.45
CA LEU A 14 11.34 4.62 7.86
C LEU A 14 10.29 4.07 8.81
N GLU A 15 9.89 4.85 9.81
CA GLU A 15 8.87 4.45 10.79
C GLU A 15 7.51 4.25 10.13
N MET A 16 7.08 5.18 9.26
CA MET A 16 5.80 5.07 8.57
C MET A 16 5.76 3.87 7.63
N ASN A 17 6.85 3.61 6.90
CA ASN A 17 6.93 2.43 6.04
C ASN A 17 6.93 1.14 6.83
N LYS A 18 7.55 1.13 8.01
CA LYS A 18 7.52 -0.01 8.93
C LYS A 18 6.09 -0.28 9.39
N GLN A 19 5.36 0.75 9.81
CA GLN A 19 3.96 0.63 10.22
C GLN A 19 3.09 0.12 9.08
N LYS A 20 3.31 0.64 7.87
CA LYS A 20 2.61 0.19 6.67
C LYS A 20 2.82 -1.30 6.44
N GLN A 21 4.07 -1.76 6.46
CA GLN A 21 4.39 -3.16 6.23
C GLN A 21 3.83 -4.06 7.33
N GLN A 22 3.85 -3.60 8.58
CA GLN A 22 3.25 -4.35 9.70
C GLN A 22 1.75 -4.54 9.51
N GLU A 23 1.03 -3.50 9.07
CA GLU A 23 -0.42 -3.60 8.82
C GLU A 23 -0.70 -4.54 7.65
N ILE A 24 0.05 -4.44 6.56
CA ILE A 24 -0.11 -5.30 5.39
C ILE A 24 0.10 -6.77 5.78
N LYS A 25 1.18 -7.07 6.49
CA LYS A 25 1.48 -8.43 6.96
C LYS A 25 0.41 -8.92 7.93
N GLY A 26 -0.06 -8.05 8.81
CA GLY A 26 -1.11 -8.37 9.78
C GLY A 26 -2.41 -8.75 9.09
N PHE A 27 -2.84 -7.95 8.11
CA PHE A 27 -4.05 -8.24 7.34
C PHE A 27 -3.92 -9.53 6.54
N LEU A 28 -2.82 -9.71 5.82
CA LEU A 28 -2.61 -10.92 5.00
C LEU A 28 -2.49 -12.18 5.87
N GLY A 29 -1.84 -12.08 7.03
CA GLY A 29 -1.77 -13.19 7.99
C GLY A 29 -3.14 -13.55 8.53
N TRP A 30 -3.95 -12.56 8.86
CA TRP A 30 -5.34 -12.78 9.26
C TRP A 30 -6.12 -13.46 8.14
N LEU A 31 -5.98 -12.95 6.91
CA LEU A 31 -6.68 -13.49 5.74
C LEU A 31 -6.38 -14.97 5.54
N VAL A 32 -5.10 -15.33 5.58
CA VAL A 32 -4.65 -16.74 5.44
C VAL A 32 -5.33 -17.64 6.48
N GLY A 33 -5.35 -17.21 7.73
CA GLY A 33 -6.01 -17.95 8.81
C GLY A 33 -7.51 -18.06 8.62
N PHE A 34 -8.13 -17.00 8.15
CA PHE A 34 -9.58 -16.95 7.95
C PHE A 34 -10.04 -17.83 6.77
N VAL A 35 -9.38 -17.70 5.62
CA VAL A 35 -9.78 -18.42 4.41
C VAL A 35 -9.21 -19.85 4.34
N GLY A 36 -8.18 -20.16 5.14
CA GLY A 36 -7.57 -21.47 5.19
C GLY A 36 -6.69 -21.81 3.99
N ALA A 37 -6.13 -20.81 3.33
CA ALA A 37 -5.24 -20.98 2.18
C ALA A 37 -4.15 -19.90 2.20
N LYS A 38 -2.95 -20.26 1.73
CA LYS A 38 -1.83 -19.30 1.63
C LYS A 38 -2.04 -18.36 0.44
N VAL A 39 -1.62 -17.10 0.59
CA VAL A 39 -1.72 -16.10 -0.50
C VAL A 39 -1.01 -16.60 -1.76
N GLU A 40 0.14 -17.27 -1.60
CA GLU A 40 0.93 -17.79 -2.72
C GLU A 40 0.18 -18.83 -3.56
N ASP A 41 -0.81 -19.50 -2.97
CA ASP A 41 -1.62 -20.51 -3.64
C ASP A 41 -2.85 -19.92 -4.33
N LEU A 42 -3.11 -18.62 -4.15
CA LEU A 42 -4.26 -17.93 -4.72
C LEU A 42 -3.82 -17.10 -5.94
N THR A 43 -4.67 -17.03 -6.93
CA THR A 43 -4.37 -16.36 -8.21
C THR A 43 -5.39 -15.28 -8.51
N PRO A 44 -4.97 -14.07 -8.83
CA PRO A 44 -3.59 -13.58 -8.87
C PRO A 44 -3.10 -13.12 -7.48
N LYS A 45 -2.01 -13.71 -7.01
CA LYS A 45 -1.44 -13.40 -5.68
C LYS A 45 -1.05 -11.93 -5.54
N THR A 46 -0.61 -11.30 -6.63
CA THR A 46 -0.17 -9.90 -6.63
C THR A 46 -1.30 -8.95 -6.24
N LYS A 47 -2.54 -9.21 -6.65
CA LYS A 47 -3.69 -8.40 -6.27
C LYS A 47 -4.00 -8.52 -4.78
N LEU A 48 -3.76 -9.70 -4.18
CA LEU A 48 -3.95 -9.88 -2.75
C LEU A 48 -2.82 -9.21 -1.96
N GLN A 49 -1.57 -9.34 -2.43
CA GLN A 49 -0.43 -8.71 -1.79
C GLN A 49 -0.51 -7.19 -1.81
N SER A 50 -1.13 -6.62 -2.84
CA SER A 50 -1.35 -5.17 -2.99
C SER A 50 -2.82 -4.79 -2.81
N TYR A 51 -3.54 -5.47 -1.92
CA TYR A 51 -4.97 -5.26 -1.70
C TYR A 51 -5.32 -3.81 -1.40
N TYR A 52 -4.42 -3.09 -0.75
CA TYR A 52 -4.62 -1.70 -0.36
C TYR A 52 -4.63 -0.72 -1.55
N GLU A 53 -4.27 -1.17 -2.74
CA GLU A 53 -4.33 -0.39 -3.98
C GLU A 53 -5.65 -0.59 -4.72
N HIS A 54 -6.53 -1.46 -4.22
CA HIS A 54 -7.78 -1.83 -4.87
C HIS A 54 -8.97 -1.59 -3.93
N ASP A 55 -10.16 -1.60 -4.49
CA ASP A 55 -11.38 -1.51 -3.69
C ASP A 55 -11.80 -2.88 -3.16
N TYR A 56 -12.80 -2.90 -2.28
CA TYR A 56 -13.29 -4.15 -1.69
C TYR A 56 -13.86 -5.08 -2.76
N ASP A 57 -14.59 -4.55 -3.73
CA ASP A 57 -15.20 -5.37 -4.78
C ASP A 57 -14.15 -6.11 -5.58
N SER A 58 -13.04 -5.46 -5.93
CA SER A 58 -11.92 -6.10 -6.61
C SER A 58 -11.26 -7.17 -5.75
N PHE A 59 -11.07 -6.88 -4.45
CA PHE A 59 -10.52 -7.83 -3.49
C PHE A 59 -11.41 -9.06 -3.37
N LEU A 60 -12.72 -8.85 -3.17
CA LEU A 60 -13.69 -9.93 -3.03
C LEU A 60 -13.77 -10.78 -4.30
N ALA A 61 -13.65 -10.16 -5.47
CA ALA A 61 -13.65 -10.89 -6.75
C ALA A 61 -12.50 -11.89 -6.83
N VAL A 62 -11.31 -11.50 -6.36
CA VAL A 62 -10.14 -12.41 -6.31
C VAL A 62 -10.41 -13.57 -5.35
N ILE A 63 -10.96 -13.28 -4.18
CA ILE A 63 -11.29 -14.30 -3.18
C ILE A 63 -12.32 -15.29 -3.77
N LYS A 64 -13.38 -14.79 -4.40
CA LYS A 64 -14.42 -15.63 -5.01
C LYS A 64 -13.86 -16.49 -6.15
N LYS A 65 -12.93 -15.96 -6.92
CA LYS A 65 -12.28 -16.69 -8.01
C LYS A 65 -11.55 -17.94 -7.51
N ASN A 66 -11.03 -17.89 -6.30
CA ASN A 66 -10.27 -18.97 -5.69
C ASN A 66 -11.10 -19.82 -4.70
N ARG A 67 -12.42 -19.69 -4.71
CA ARG A 67 -13.31 -20.31 -3.72
C ARG A 67 -13.09 -21.81 -3.50
N LYS A 68 -12.67 -22.52 -4.54
CA LYS A 68 -12.42 -23.98 -4.44
C LYS A 68 -11.24 -24.33 -3.55
N LYS A 69 -10.33 -23.38 -3.34
CA LYS A 69 -9.12 -23.56 -2.52
C LYS A 69 -9.33 -23.11 -1.08
N LEU A 70 -10.48 -22.51 -0.77
CA LEU A 70 -10.74 -21.88 0.53
C LEU A 70 -11.52 -22.80 1.46
N ALA A 71 -11.27 -22.66 2.77
CA ALA A 71 -12.02 -23.36 3.81
C ALA A 71 -13.37 -22.72 4.09
N VAL A 72 -13.58 -21.45 3.67
CA VAL A 72 -14.84 -20.72 3.83
C VAL A 72 -15.43 -20.38 2.47
N ASP A 73 -16.74 -20.19 2.41
CA ASP A 73 -17.42 -19.77 1.18
C ASP A 73 -17.56 -18.26 1.18
N PRO A 74 -16.79 -17.53 0.34
CA PRO A 74 -16.85 -16.06 0.33
C PRO A 74 -18.15 -15.49 -0.25
N ALA A 75 -18.97 -16.32 -0.86
CA ALA A 75 -20.29 -15.91 -1.35
C ALA A 75 -21.35 -15.85 -0.24
N ARG A 76 -21.08 -16.53 0.90
CA ARG A 76 -21.97 -16.47 2.04
C ARG A 76 -21.89 -15.13 2.74
N ARG A 77 -23.04 -14.72 3.30
CA ARG A 77 -23.18 -13.41 3.95
C ARG A 77 -22.19 -13.21 5.10
N GLU A 78 -22.11 -14.17 6.02
CA GLU A 78 -21.26 -14.05 7.21
C GLU A 78 -19.77 -13.93 6.86
N PRO A 79 -19.18 -14.83 6.07
CA PRO A 79 -17.79 -14.66 5.64
C PRO A 79 -17.56 -13.38 4.85
N ALA A 80 -18.48 -13.00 3.97
CA ALA A 80 -18.36 -11.78 3.18
C ALA A 80 -18.36 -10.53 4.06
N GLU A 81 -19.23 -10.48 5.05
CA GLU A 81 -19.30 -9.35 6.01
C GLU A 81 -18.02 -9.25 6.84
N THR A 82 -17.47 -10.39 7.28
CA THR A 82 -16.22 -10.43 8.04
C THR A 82 -15.04 -9.95 7.17
N LEU A 83 -14.96 -10.42 5.93
CA LEU A 83 -13.93 -9.98 4.99
C LEU A 83 -14.01 -8.48 4.75
N GLN A 84 -15.23 -7.95 4.57
CA GLN A 84 -15.43 -6.53 4.33
C GLN A 84 -15.01 -5.69 5.54
N ALA A 85 -15.42 -6.10 6.74
CA ALA A 85 -15.07 -5.38 7.97
C ALA A 85 -13.56 -5.32 8.18
N GLU A 86 -12.87 -6.44 7.98
CA GLU A 86 -11.41 -6.50 8.14
C GLU A 86 -10.69 -5.71 7.05
N PHE A 87 -11.16 -5.83 5.81
CA PHE A 87 -10.60 -5.05 4.69
C PHE A 87 -10.74 -3.55 4.94
N GLU A 88 -11.93 -3.10 5.29
CA GLU A 88 -12.21 -1.69 5.56
C GLU A 88 -11.42 -1.17 6.78
N GLY A 89 -11.29 -2.01 7.81
CA GLY A 89 -10.47 -1.68 8.98
C GLY A 89 -9.01 -1.47 8.61
N SER A 90 -8.46 -2.34 7.79
CA SER A 90 -7.08 -2.21 7.30
C SER A 90 -6.92 -0.97 6.41
N MET A 91 -7.85 -0.74 5.49
CA MET A 91 -7.83 0.44 4.62
C MET A 91 -7.94 1.74 5.42
N GLY A 92 -8.73 1.73 6.50
CA GLY A 92 -8.85 2.88 7.40
C GLY A 92 -7.54 3.24 8.09
N LYS A 93 -6.67 2.27 8.33
CA LYS A 93 -5.33 2.49 8.89
C LYS A 93 -4.33 2.89 7.81
N LEU A 94 -4.37 2.22 6.66
CA LEU A 94 -3.40 2.42 5.59
C LEU A 94 -3.64 3.70 4.79
N GLY A 95 -4.88 4.11 4.61
CA GLY A 95 -5.21 5.30 3.84
C GLY A 95 -4.51 6.56 4.36
N PRO A 96 -4.74 6.96 5.63
CA PRO A 96 -4.06 8.12 6.20
C PRO A 96 -2.54 7.96 6.24
N LEU A 97 -2.06 6.75 6.54
CA LEU A 97 -0.63 6.46 6.63
C LEU A 97 0.06 6.62 5.26
N ARG A 98 -0.54 6.09 4.20
CA ARG A 98 -0.03 6.23 2.83
C ARG A 98 -0.02 7.69 2.39
N GLU A 99 -1.04 8.45 2.77
CA GLU A 99 -1.10 9.89 2.46
C GLU A 99 0.03 10.66 3.18
N ARG A 100 0.29 10.34 4.45
CA ARG A 100 1.40 10.93 5.20
C ARG A 100 2.75 10.59 4.58
N ILE A 101 2.91 9.34 4.12
CA ILE A 101 4.14 8.91 3.42
C ILE A 101 4.33 9.74 2.16
N ARG A 102 3.27 9.90 1.36
CA ARG A 102 3.32 10.69 0.13
C ARG A 102 3.70 12.14 0.40
N LEU A 103 3.03 12.77 1.38
CA LEU A 103 3.29 14.16 1.73
C LEU A 103 4.71 14.36 2.26
N THR A 104 5.20 13.42 3.07
CA THR A 104 6.57 13.48 3.60
C THR A 104 7.59 13.32 2.48
N ASP A 105 7.35 12.41 1.55
CA ASP A 105 8.21 12.20 0.38
C ASP A 105 8.27 13.47 -0.48
N ASP A 106 7.11 14.10 -0.74
CA ASP A 106 7.04 15.35 -1.51
C ASP A 106 7.81 16.47 -0.79
N LEU A 107 7.72 16.54 0.54
CA LEU A 107 8.42 17.53 1.33
C LEU A 107 9.95 17.33 1.27
N ILE A 108 10.40 16.08 1.38
CA ILE A 108 11.81 15.74 1.24
C ILE A 108 12.32 16.17 -0.13
N ASP A 109 11.59 15.84 -1.19
CA ASP A 109 11.94 16.22 -2.56
C ASP A 109 12.05 17.72 -2.71
N ALA A 110 11.09 18.49 -2.17
CA ALA A 110 11.10 19.95 -2.24
C ALA A 110 12.33 20.55 -1.54
N ILE A 111 12.70 20.00 -0.39
CA ILE A 111 13.88 20.46 0.37
C ILE A 111 15.16 20.15 -0.41
N VAL A 112 15.26 18.92 -0.96
CA VAL A 112 16.44 18.49 -1.74
C VAL A 112 16.59 19.36 -2.98
N TYR A 113 15.51 19.63 -3.71
CA TYR A 113 15.55 20.45 -4.92
C TYR A 113 16.04 21.86 -4.59
N ARG A 114 15.58 22.46 -3.51
CA ARG A 114 16.05 23.77 -3.05
C ARG A 114 17.51 23.75 -2.63
N LEU A 115 17.91 22.69 -1.93
CA LEU A 115 19.29 22.54 -1.46
C LEU A 115 20.29 22.50 -2.62
N TYR A 116 19.92 21.84 -3.72
CA TYR A 116 20.75 21.75 -4.91
C TYR A 116 20.52 22.92 -5.89
N GLY A 117 19.67 23.88 -5.54
CA GLY A 117 19.42 25.08 -6.36
C GLY A 117 18.75 24.78 -7.69
N LEU A 118 17.92 23.74 -7.76
CA LEU A 118 17.23 23.39 -9.00
C LEU A 118 16.16 24.42 -9.35
N THR A 119 16.05 24.74 -10.65
CA THR A 119 14.99 25.60 -11.17
C THR A 119 13.68 24.82 -11.20
N GLU A 120 12.54 25.53 -11.31
CA GLU A 120 11.24 24.90 -11.45
C GLU A 120 11.17 23.96 -12.65
N GLU A 121 11.81 24.35 -13.76
CA GLU A 121 11.88 23.53 -14.96
C GLU A 121 12.65 22.22 -14.69
N GLU A 122 13.79 22.30 -14.02
CA GLU A 122 14.60 21.14 -13.66
C GLU A 122 13.85 20.21 -12.71
N ILE A 123 13.15 20.78 -11.72
CA ILE A 123 12.30 20.03 -10.79
C ILE A 123 11.21 19.29 -11.56
N GLY A 124 10.57 19.97 -12.52
CA GLY A 124 9.53 19.37 -13.36
C GLY A 124 10.03 18.17 -14.14
N ILE A 125 11.24 18.25 -14.71
CA ILE A 125 11.86 17.14 -15.45
C ILE A 125 12.10 15.95 -14.52
N VAL A 126 12.71 16.18 -13.35
CA VAL A 126 12.98 15.10 -12.37
C VAL A 126 11.70 14.43 -11.90
N GLN A 127 10.69 15.21 -11.55
CA GLN A 127 9.39 14.68 -11.10
C GLN A 127 8.69 13.92 -12.22
N GLY A 128 8.78 14.41 -13.45
CA GLY A 128 8.22 13.72 -14.62
C GLY A 128 8.84 12.36 -14.86
N GLU A 129 10.16 12.26 -14.77
CA GLU A 129 10.88 10.99 -14.88
C GLU A 129 10.51 10.02 -13.78
N THR A 130 10.46 10.50 -12.54
CA THR A 130 10.07 9.68 -11.38
C THR A 130 8.64 9.16 -11.55
N HIS A 131 7.73 10.02 -11.98
CA HIS A 131 6.33 9.66 -12.19
C HIS A 131 6.21 8.60 -13.30
N GLN A 132 6.92 8.76 -14.40
CA GLN A 132 6.92 7.80 -15.49
C GLN A 132 7.47 6.45 -15.06
N ASN A 133 8.54 6.43 -14.28
CA ASN A 133 9.11 5.20 -13.73
C ASN A 133 8.10 4.46 -12.85
N ARG A 134 7.31 5.19 -12.04
CA ARG A 134 6.25 4.58 -11.23
C ARG A 134 5.15 3.97 -12.08
N MET A 135 4.76 4.62 -13.16
CA MET A 135 3.77 4.11 -14.10
C MET A 135 4.26 2.85 -14.81
N ASP A 136 5.52 2.82 -15.21
CA ASP A 136 6.13 1.65 -15.85
C ASP A 136 6.18 0.45 -14.90
N LYS A 137 6.42 0.67 -13.61
CA LYS A 137 6.43 -0.40 -12.60
C LYS A 137 5.04 -0.98 -12.33
N ASN A 138 4.00 -0.24 -12.60
CA ASN A 138 2.61 -0.67 -12.36
C ASN A 138 1.99 -1.40 -13.55
N LYS A 139 2.73 -1.51 -14.63
CA LYS A 139 2.35 -2.32 -15.78
C LYS A 139 2.76 -3.77 -15.58
#